data_3c9a9bb699af0019a5a1975906b9c1a9
#
_entry.id   3c9a9bb699af0019a5a1975906b9c1a9
#
_cell.length_a   1.000
_cell.length_b   1.000
_cell.length_c   1.000
_cell.angle_alpha   90.00
_cell.angle_beta   90.00
_cell.angle_gamma   90.00
#
_symmetry.space_group_name_H-M   'P 1'
#
loop_
_entity.id
_entity.type
_entity.pdbx_description
1 polymer ?
#
loop_
_entity_poly.entity_id
_entity_poly.type
_entity_poly.pdbx_seq_one_letter_code
_entity_poly.pdbx_strand_id
1 'polypeptide(L)'
;MGSQPSETPPPLWDVPGVEPDFDVIVVGGGVAGAVAAYELAGEGHEVLLVERGREPGSKNLSGGVLYCRVLEEIFPNFLRDAPVERKITRNQLMFLNRDSSVAVDYRDARLVDPVNAVTVLRAKLDPWLSEKCEEAGVTVMSGVRVDSLIERDGQFVGVRAGDDELYSRVVIAADGVNSFLSRDAGLRGPEPKNNLAVGVKSVIGLDPKVIEERFQVKNGEGAAYAVVGDCTKGVGGGGFLYTNIDSVSAGIVLRLDDLERSGESSSQLHDHFLTHPVVAPLLAGGELLEYGCHLVAEGGASMQHDLVAPGLLIVGDAAGFTLNTGFTVRGMDLAAGSALAAAKSVDLALRNHDVG
;
A
#
# COMPACT_ATOMS: atom_id res chain seq x y z
N MET A 1 -17.24 -21.29 -56.64
CA MET A 1 -17.64 -20.66 -55.37
C MET A 1 -16.37 -20.62 -54.51
N GLY A 2 -15.71 -19.50 -54.52
CA GLY A 2 -14.50 -19.30 -53.70
C GLY A 2 -14.95 -18.95 -52.26
N SER A 3 -14.52 -19.76 -51.30
CA SER A 3 -14.64 -19.44 -49.91
C SER A 3 -13.77 -18.21 -49.62
N GLN A 4 -14.35 -17.09 -49.22
CA GLN A 4 -13.62 -15.99 -48.63
C GLN A 4 -12.90 -16.49 -47.38
N PRO A 5 -11.63 -16.10 -47.15
CA PRO A 5 -11.00 -16.38 -45.88
C PRO A 5 -11.81 -15.71 -44.78
N SER A 6 -12.13 -16.45 -43.71
CA SER A 6 -12.73 -15.92 -42.54
C SER A 6 -11.77 -14.86 -41.95
N GLU A 7 -12.10 -13.59 -42.10
CA GLU A 7 -11.38 -12.55 -41.36
C GLU A 7 -11.48 -12.91 -39.88
N THR A 8 -10.35 -13.15 -39.27
CA THR A 8 -10.25 -13.25 -37.82
C THR A 8 -10.84 -11.93 -37.26
N PRO A 9 -11.79 -11.95 -36.35
CA PRO A 9 -12.28 -10.71 -35.77
C PRO A 9 -11.08 -9.92 -35.21
N PRO A 10 -11.08 -8.59 -35.37
CA PRO A 10 -10.02 -7.77 -34.79
C PRO A 10 -9.89 -8.08 -33.30
N PRO A 11 -8.67 -8.04 -32.74
CA PRO A 11 -8.48 -8.22 -31.31
C PRO A 11 -9.37 -7.26 -30.50
N LEU A 12 -9.92 -7.69 -29.39
CA LEU A 12 -10.89 -6.92 -28.59
C LEU A 12 -10.36 -5.56 -28.11
N TRP A 13 -9.03 -5.35 -28.10
CA TRP A 13 -8.41 -4.04 -27.79
C TRP A 13 -8.23 -3.10 -29.00
N ASP A 14 -8.44 -3.56 -30.24
CA ASP A 14 -8.41 -2.68 -31.42
C ASP A 14 -9.68 -1.83 -31.48
N VAL A 15 -9.72 -0.81 -30.61
CA VAL A 15 -10.75 0.21 -30.71
C VAL A 15 -10.44 1.08 -31.92
N PRO A 16 -11.31 1.16 -32.92
CA PRO A 16 -11.04 1.91 -34.15
C PRO A 16 -10.65 3.36 -33.88
N GLY A 17 -9.48 3.77 -34.37
CA GLY A 17 -9.00 5.15 -34.23
C GLY A 17 -8.24 5.43 -32.91
N VAL A 18 -7.98 4.42 -32.09
CA VAL A 18 -7.09 4.51 -30.92
C VAL A 18 -5.82 3.72 -31.20
N GLU A 19 -4.69 4.40 -31.25
CA GLU A 19 -3.36 3.80 -31.31
C GLU A 19 -2.77 3.89 -29.89
N PRO A 20 -2.43 2.76 -29.21
CA PRO A 20 -1.93 2.80 -27.85
C PRO A 20 -0.49 3.31 -27.82
N ASP A 21 -0.21 4.22 -26.87
CA ASP A 21 1.14 4.71 -26.58
C ASP A 21 1.96 3.67 -25.79
N PHE A 22 1.27 2.86 -24.99
CA PHE A 22 1.84 1.80 -24.13
C PHE A 22 0.97 0.54 -24.18
N ASP A 23 1.54 -0.62 -23.89
CA ASP A 23 0.74 -1.82 -23.66
C ASP A 23 -0.08 -1.68 -22.39
N VAL A 24 0.52 -1.14 -21.30
CA VAL A 24 -0.12 -0.98 -20.01
C VAL A 24 0.21 0.37 -19.39
N ILE A 25 -0.82 1.06 -18.89
CA ILE A 25 -0.66 2.21 -18.02
C ILE A 25 -1.03 1.82 -16.59
N VAL A 26 -0.11 1.96 -15.65
CA VAL A 26 -0.31 1.72 -14.22
C VAL A 26 -0.44 3.06 -13.50
N VAL A 27 -1.53 3.28 -12.77
CA VAL A 27 -1.79 4.55 -12.07
C VAL A 27 -1.59 4.39 -10.57
N GLY A 28 -0.54 5.01 -10.05
CA GLY A 28 -0.14 5.01 -8.63
C GLY A 28 1.16 4.25 -8.39
N GLY A 29 2.22 4.96 -7.98
CA GLY A 29 3.56 4.45 -7.71
C GLY A 29 3.76 3.87 -6.30
N GLY A 30 2.69 3.36 -5.66
CA GLY A 30 2.78 2.62 -4.41
C GLY A 30 3.17 1.16 -4.64
N VAL A 31 3.18 0.34 -3.56
CA VAL A 31 3.60 -1.08 -3.63
C VAL A 31 2.85 -1.86 -4.72
N ALA A 32 1.53 -1.71 -4.82
CA ALA A 32 0.74 -2.42 -5.83
C ALA A 32 1.13 -2.02 -7.26
N GLY A 33 1.17 -0.70 -7.54
CA GLY A 33 1.48 -0.25 -8.89
C GLY A 33 2.91 -0.56 -9.31
N ALA A 34 3.87 -0.38 -8.41
CA ALA A 34 5.27 -0.73 -8.70
C ALA A 34 5.45 -2.23 -8.98
N VAL A 35 4.81 -3.11 -8.19
CA VAL A 35 4.87 -4.55 -8.44
C VAL A 35 4.22 -4.92 -9.78
N ALA A 36 3.04 -4.37 -10.10
CA ALA A 36 2.38 -4.66 -11.38
C ALA A 36 3.23 -4.19 -12.56
N ALA A 37 3.79 -2.98 -12.48
CA ALA A 37 4.63 -2.42 -13.53
C ALA A 37 5.93 -3.23 -13.73
N TYR A 38 6.60 -3.59 -12.62
CA TYR A 38 7.83 -4.38 -12.63
C TYR A 38 7.63 -5.75 -13.30
N GLU A 39 6.58 -6.47 -12.89
CA GLU A 39 6.29 -7.81 -13.43
C GLU A 39 5.95 -7.75 -14.91
N LEU A 40 5.11 -6.81 -15.34
CA LEU A 40 4.73 -6.67 -16.75
C LEU A 40 5.89 -6.26 -17.65
N ALA A 41 6.76 -5.35 -17.19
CA ALA A 41 7.96 -5.00 -17.93
C ALA A 41 8.93 -6.19 -18.03
N GLY A 42 9.04 -7.01 -16.96
CA GLY A 42 9.81 -8.25 -16.96
C GLY A 42 9.31 -9.30 -17.99
N GLU A 43 8.02 -9.27 -18.32
CA GLU A 43 7.41 -10.09 -19.38
C GLU A 43 7.51 -9.46 -20.79
N GLY A 44 8.11 -8.27 -20.89
CA GLY A 44 8.44 -7.61 -22.17
C GLY A 44 7.38 -6.65 -22.69
N HIS A 45 6.42 -6.23 -21.85
CA HIS A 45 5.42 -5.22 -22.22
C HIS A 45 5.96 -3.80 -22.06
N GLU A 46 5.50 -2.88 -22.90
CA GLU A 46 5.75 -1.44 -22.76
C GLU A 46 4.84 -0.85 -21.68
N VAL A 47 5.43 -0.50 -20.52
CA VAL A 47 4.68 -0.08 -19.32
C VAL A 47 4.99 1.36 -18.95
N LEU A 48 3.94 2.15 -18.72
CA LEU A 48 3.99 3.47 -18.09
C LEU A 48 3.47 3.38 -16.65
N LEU A 49 4.28 3.81 -15.68
CA LEU A 49 3.87 3.99 -14.29
C LEU A 49 3.71 5.49 -13.98
N VAL A 50 2.48 5.91 -13.66
CA VAL A 50 2.17 7.32 -13.36
C VAL A 50 1.99 7.51 -11.85
N GLU A 51 2.74 8.45 -11.27
CA GLU A 51 2.65 8.79 -9.83
C GLU A 51 2.36 10.29 -9.67
N ARG A 52 1.36 10.63 -8.84
CA ARG A 52 0.98 12.03 -8.57
C ARG A 52 1.94 12.76 -7.64
N GLY A 53 2.67 12.03 -6.80
CA GLY A 53 3.70 12.56 -5.91
C GLY A 53 4.93 13.00 -6.71
N ARG A 54 5.70 13.92 -6.16
CA ARG A 54 6.99 14.32 -6.77
C ARG A 54 7.93 13.13 -6.89
N GLU A 55 7.83 12.22 -5.93
CA GLU A 55 8.55 10.95 -5.86
C GLU A 55 7.58 9.89 -5.32
N PRO A 56 7.70 8.62 -5.72
CA PRO A 56 6.99 7.52 -5.09
C PRO A 56 7.22 7.53 -3.58
N GLY A 57 6.18 7.23 -2.81
CA GLY A 57 6.25 7.28 -1.34
C GLY A 57 6.04 8.65 -0.69
N SER A 58 6.25 9.77 -1.40
CA SER A 58 6.14 11.13 -0.84
C SER A 58 4.74 11.50 -0.33
N LYS A 59 3.71 10.77 -0.73
CA LYS A 59 2.31 10.93 -0.27
C LYS A 59 1.89 9.84 0.71
N ASN A 60 2.74 8.86 0.99
CA ASN A 60 2.42 7.74 1.86
C ASN A 60 2.87 8.00 3.29
N LEU A 61 2.07 7.53 4.24
CA LEU A 61 2.43 7.58 5.64
C LEU A 61 3.56 6.58 5.90
N SER A 62 4.71 7.07 6.36
CA SER A 62 5.92 6.28 6.52
C SER A 62 5.86 5.28 7.67
N GLY A 63 6.54 4.14 7.49
CA GLY A 63 6.71 3.08 8.48
C GLY A 63 5.55 2.11 8.61
N GLY A 64 5.84 0.83 8.57
CA GLY A 64 4.89 -0.26 8.72
C GLY A 64 5.59 -1.59 8.88
N VAL A 65 4.80 -2.60 9.25
CA VAL A 65 5.21 -4.00 9.20
C VAL A 65 4.86 -4.58 7.84
N LEU A 66 5.86 -5.12 7.16
CA LEU A 66 5.75 -5.77 5.87
C LEU A 66 6.00 -7.27 6.03
N TYR A 67 5.04 -8.09 5.61
CA TYR A 67 5.21 -9.54 5.53
C TYR A 67 5.92 -9.89 4.23
N CYS A 68 7.08 -10.57 4.33
CA CYS A 68 8.09 -10.60 3.26
C CYS A 68 7.77 -11.55 2.11
N ARG A 69 7.03 -12.63 2.36
CA ARG A 69 6.92 -13.79 1.47
C ARG A 69 6.63 -13.43 0.00
N VAL A 70 5.66 -12.55 -0.24
CA VAL A 70 5.27 -12.17 -1.61
C VAL A 70 6.37 -11.36 -2.29
N LEU A 71 7.01 -10.43 -1.56
CA LEU A 71 8.08 -9.61 -2.14
C LEU A 71 9.38 -10.40 -2.35
N GLU A 72 9.63 -11.44 -1.56
CA GLU A 72 10.75 -12.37 -1.81
C GLU A 72 10.52 -13.24 -3.05
N GLU A 73 9.26 -13.54 -3.40
CA GLU A 73 8.90 -14.21 -4.64
C GLU A 73 9.14 -13.32 -5.87
N ILE A 74 8.79 -12.02 -5.76
CA ILE A 74 8.88 -11.04 -6.84
C ILE A 74 10.33 -10.56 -7.04
N PHE A 75 11.00 -10.18 -5.94
CA PHE A 75 12.35 -9.64 -5.96
C PHE A 75 13.32 -10.64 -5.31
N PRO A 76 14.06 -11.44 -6.10
CA PRO A 76 15.08 -12.31 -5.55
C PRO A 76 16.09 -11.49 -4.70
N ASN A 77 16.36 -11.91 -3.47
CA ASN A 77 17.17 -11.19 -2.48
C ASN A 77 16.53 -9.92 -1.89
N PHE A 78 15.21 -9.78 -1.91
CA PHE A 78 14.51 -8.64 -1.33
C PHE A 78 15.06 -8.22 0.04
N LEU A 79 15.23 -9.16 0.97
CA LEU A 79 15.71 -8.90 2.33
C LEU A 79 17.16 -8.38 2.40
N ARG A 80 17.95 -8.55 1.35
CA ARG A 80 19.33 -8.07 1.28
C ARG A 80 19.41 -6.70 0.60
N ASP A 81 18.63 -6.52 -0.45
CA ASP A 81 18.78 -5.42 -1.39
C ASP A 81 17.80 -4.27 -1.11
N ALA A 82 16.63 -4.58 -0.57
CA ALA A 82 15.63 -3.55 -0.21
C ALA A 82 16.01 -2.81 1.09
N PRO A 83 15.58 -1.55 1.24
CA PRO A 83 15.83 -0.74 2.42
C PRO A 83 14.93 -1.15 3.60
N VAL A 84 15.05 -2.43 4.01
CA VAL A 84 14.36 -2.95 5.19
C VAL A 84 15.00 -2.43 6.46
N GLU A 85 14.19 -2.23 7.50
CA GLU A 85 14.67 -1.69 8.76
C GLU A 85 15.07 -2.81 9.74
N ARG A 86 14.12 -3.49 10.37
CA ARG A 86 14.40 -4.56 11.34
C ARG A 86 13.53 -5.80 11.07
N LYS A 87 14.08 -6.99 11.34
CA LYS A 87 13.34 -8.25 11.31
C LYS A 87 12.49 -8.38 12.58
N ILE A 88 11.19 -8.57 12.44
CA ILE A 88 10.27 -8.67 13.59
C ILE A 88 10.37 -10.04 14.25
N THR A 89 10.92 -10.06 15.48
CA THR A 89 11.02 -11.25 16.33
C THR A 89 10.18 -11.15 17.59
N ARG A 90 9.69 -9.93 17.90
CA ARG A 90 8.86 -9.65 19.07
C ARG A 90 7.57 -8.97 18.64
N ASN A 91 6.45 -9.59 18.97
CA ASN A 91 5.13 -9.01 18.81
C ASN A 91 4.50 -8.82 20.19
N GLN A 92 3.97 -7.64 20.47
CA GLN A 92 3.31 -7.36 21.74
C GLN A 92 1.90 -6.82 21.50
N LEU A 93 0.92 -7.39 22.19
CA LEU A 93 -0.41 -6.83 22.30
C LEU A 93 -0.55 -6.17 23.67
N MET A 94 -0.77 -4.86 23.67
CA MET A 94 -0.81 -4.03 24.86
C MET A 94 -2.23 -3.48 25.06
N PHE A 95 -2.79 -3.68 26.24
CA PHE A 95 -4.07 -3.12 26.66
C PHE A 95 -3.79 -1.97 27.64
N LEU A 96 -4.12 -0.75 27.24
CA LEU A 96 -3.91 0.43 28.04
C LEU A 96 -5.18 0.79 28.83
N ASN A 97 -5.03 1.09 30.09
CA ASN A 97 -5.94 1.88 30.88
C ASN A 97 -5.33 3.29 31.01
N ARG A 98 -5.95 4.21 31.72
CA ARG A 98 -5.52 5.61 31.84
C ARG A 98 -4.03 5.79 32.21
N ASP A 99 -3.47 4.95 33.06
CA ASP A 99 -2.13 5.06 33.62
C ASP A 99 -1.41 3.72 33.80
N SER A 100 -2.01 2.65 33.31
CA SER A 100 -1.52 1.28 33.49
C SER A 100 -1.71 0.47 32.22
N SER A 101 -1.04 -0.71 32.16
CA SER A 101 -1.15 -1.64 31.02
C SER A 101 -1.09 -3.08 31.45
N VAL A 102 -1.72 -3.93 30.62
CA VAL A 102 -1.49 -5.36 30.58
C VAL A 102 -1.00 -5.69 29.19
N ALA A 103 0.03 -6.52 29.06
CA ALA A 103 0.56 -6.91 27.76
C ALA A 103 0.73 -8.41 27.60
N VAL A 104 0.42 -8.92 26.41
CA VAL A 104 0.79 -10.24 25.95
C VAL A 104 2.01 -10.08 25.05
N ASP A 105 3.13 -10.67 25.44
CA ASP A 105 4.42 -10.57 24.75
C ASP A 105 4.74 -11.91 24.08
N TYR A 106 4.83 -11.90 22.75
CA TYR A 106 5.19 -13.08 21.97
C TYR A 106 6.55 -12.84 21.32
N ARG A 107 7.50 -13.75 21.60
CA ARG A 107 8.83 -13.77 21.03
C ARG A 107 9.12 -15.13 20.44
N ASP A 108 9.60 -15.15 19.20
CA ASP A 108 9.95 -16.41 18.55
C ASP A 108 11.16 -16.21 17.62
N ALA A 109 12.26 -16.87 17.93
CA ALA A 109 13.47 -16.82 17.11
C ALA A 109 13.26 -17.43 15.70
N ARG A 110 12.26 -18.29 15.53
CA ARG A 110 11.93 -18.86 14.22
C ARG A 110 11.39 -17.84 13.23
N LEU A 111 10.96 -16.65 13.69
CA LEU A 111 10.49 -15.57 12.81
C LEU A 111 11.61 -14.90 12.00
N VAL A 112 12.87 -15.25 12.23
CA VAL A 112 14.03 -14.74 11.46
C VAL A 112 14.51 -15.70 10.37
N ASP A 113 14.05 -16.94 10.35
CA ASP A 113 14.44 -17.93 9.33
C ASP A 113 13.33 -18.99 9.12
N PRO A 114 12.58 -18.92 8.00
CA PRO A 114 12.56 -17.78 7.05
C PRO A 114 12.02 -16.51 7.72
N VAL A 115 12.46 -15.34 7.25
CA VAL A 115 11.99 -14.05 7.78
C VAL A 115 10.48 -13.90 7.52
N ASN A 116 9.71 -13.77 8.59
CA ASN A 116 8.26 -13.61 8.46
C ASN A 116 7.85 -12.18 8.09
N ALA A 117 8.41 -11.21 8.79
CA ALA A 117 8.08 -9.79 8.58
C ALA A 117 9.26 -8.89 8.94
N VAL A 118 9.28 -7.73 8.31
CA VAL A 118 10.24 -6.65 8.59
C VAL A 118 9.50 -5.34 8.84
N THR A 119 10.15 -4.39 9.48
CA THR A 119 9.71 -3.00 9.43
C THR A 119 10.33 -2.31 8.23
N VAL A 120 9.56 -1.40 7.63
CA VAL A 120 9.97 -0.58 6.49
C VAL A 120 9.50 0.85 6.68
N LEU A 121 10.23 1.78 6.09
CA LEU A 121 9.82 3.17 5.91
C LEU A 121 9.41 3.36 4.45
N ARG A 122 8.15 3.75 4.20
CA ARG A 122 7.61 3.93 2.83
C ARG A 122 8.39 4.99 2.05
N ALA A 123 8.90 6.00 2.75
CA ALA A 123 9.78 7.01 2.18
C ALA A 123 11.11 6.45 1.63
N LYS A 124 11.50 5.23 2.02
CA LYS A 124 12.67 4.51 1.48
C LYS A 124 12.26 3.38 0.54
N LEU A 125 11.22 2.62 0.91
CA LEU A 125 10.78 1.45 0.16
C LEU A 125 10.18 1.81 -1.19
N ASP A 126 9.31 2.82 -1.26
CA ASP A 126 8.62 3.17 -2.49
C ASP A 126 9.58 3.73 -3.57
N PRO A 127 10.57 4.60 -3.25
CA PRO A 127 11.61 4.96 -4.22
C PRO A 127 12.42 3.76 -4.70
N TRP A 128 12.81 2.84 -3.81
CA TRP A 128 13.53 1.62 -4.19
C TRP A 128 12.70 0.75 -5.16
N LEU A 129 11.39 0.60 -4.92
CA LEU A 129 10.51 -0.11 -5.85
C LEU A 129 10.43 0.60 -7.21
N SER A 130 10.42 1.94 -7.22
CA SER A 130 10.45 2.72 -8.46
C SER A 130 11.76 2.53 -9.24
N GLU A 131 12.91 2.52 -8.55
CA GLU A 131 14.21 2.20 -9.17
C GLU A 131 14.18 0.82 -9.82
N LYS A 132 13.58 -0.18 -9.15
CA LYS A 132 13.42 -1.52 -9.72
C LYS A 132 12.53 -1.54 -10.96
N CYS A 133 11.50 -0.71 -10.99
CA CYS A 133 10.69 -0.52 -12.20
C CYS A 133 11.51 0.06 -13.36
N GLU A 134 12.28 1.11 -13.11
CA GLU A 134 13.15 1.74 -14.13
C GLU A 134 14.22 0.76 -14.62
N GLU A 135 14.86 0.00 -13.72
CA GLU A 135 15.83 -1.06 -14.07
C GLU A 135 15.20 -2.15 -14.96
N ALA A 136 13.90 -2.45 -14.79
CA ALA A 136 13.17 -3.40 -15.62
C ALA A 136 12.67 -2.82 -16.95
N GLY A 137 12.86 -1.51 -17.20
CA GLY A 137 12.47 -0.84 -18.44
C GLY A 137 11.10 -0.13 -18.38
N VAL A 138 10.50 0.02 -17.19
CA VAL A 138 9.27 0.80 -17.01
C VAL A 138 9.56 2.28 -17.22
N THR A 139 8.72 2.95 -17.99
CA THR A 139 8.70 4.42 -18.02
C THR A 139 8.00 4.95 -16.77
N VAL A 140 8.74 5.61 -15.87
CA VAL A 140 8.17 6.18 -14.64
C VAL A 140 7.94 7.68 -14.81
N MET A 141 6.70 8.11 -14.60
CA MET A 141 6.28 9.51 -14.70
C MET A 141 5.76 9.99 -13.34
N SER A 142 6.62 10.68 -12.59
CA SER A 142 6.30 11.26 -11.28
C SER A 142 5.84 12.71 -11.38
N GLY A 143 5.05 13.18 -10.40
CA GLY A 143 4.49 14.53 -10.36
C GLY A 143 3.28 14.73 -11.27
N VAL A 144 2.74 13.67 -11.85
CA VAL A 144 1.60 13.70 -12.77
C VAL A 144 0.38 13.08 -12.11
N ARG A 145 -0.70 13.84 -12.05
CA ARG A 145 -1.98 13.36 -11.55
C ARG A 145 -2.87 12.90 -12.70
N VAL A 146 -3.28 11.65 -12.66
CA VAL A 146 -4.36 11.16 -13.52
C VAL A 146 -5.69 11.67 -12.96
N ASP A 147 -6.49 12.30 -13.81
CA ASP A 147 -7.76 12.92 -13.44
C ASP A 147 -8.97 12.00 -13.73
N SER A 148 -8.93 11.24 -14.83
CA SER A 148 -10.00 10.31 -15.22
C SER A 148 -9.49 9.20 -16.14
N LEU A 149 -10.32 8.19 -16.30
CA LEU A 149 -10.17 7.17 -17.34
C LEU A 149 -10.67 7.68 -18.69
N ILE A 150 -10.18 7.10 -19.78
CA ILE A 150 -10.70 7.29 -21.13
C ILE A 150 -11.45 6.02 -21.54
N GLU A 151 -12.73 6.16 -21.82
CA GLU A 151 -13.58 5.06 -22.29
C GLU A 151 -13.96 5.28 -23.77
N ARG A 152 -13.92 4.20 -24.55
CA ARG A 152 -14.38 4.15 -25.94
C ARG A 152 -15.12 2.82 -26.17
N ASP A 153 -16.31 2.90 -26.68
CA ASP A 153 -17.15 1.73 -27.03
C ASP A 153 -17.32 0.70 -25.90
N GLY A 154 -17.36 1.15 -24.63
CA GLY A 154 -17.50 0.31 -23.43
C GLY A 154 -16.20 -0.32 -22.94
N GLN A 155 -15.05 0.09 -23.47
CA GLN A 155 -13.73 -0.33 -23.03
C GLN A 155 -12.91 0.85 -22.55
N PHE A 156 -12.13 0.65 -21.47
CA PHE A 156 -11.16 1.63 -20.99
C PHE A 156 -9.87 1.51 -21.83
N VAL A 157 -9.47 2.60 -22.45
CA VAL A 157 -8.40 2.64 -23.45
C VAL A 157 -7.25 3.58 -23.06
N GLY A 158 -7.27 4.13 -21.84
CA GLY A 158 -6.23 5.04 -21.40
C GLY A 158 -6.67 5.93 -20.24
N VAL A 159 -5.88 6.97 -20.01
CA VAL A 159 -6.05 7.93 -18.91
C VAL A 159 -5.89 9.37 -19.39
N ARG A 160 -6.53 10.30 -18.67
CA ARG A 160 -6.36 11.74 -18.87
C ARG A 160 -5.61 12.36 -17.69
N ALA A 161 -4.60 13.17 -17.99
CA ALA A 161 -3.81 13.91 -17.03
C ALA A 161 -3.74 15.40 -17.46
N GLY A 162 -4.57 16.25 -16.88
CA GLY A 162 -4.74 17.63 -17.34
C GLY A 162 -5.36 17.67 -18.74
N ASP A 163 -4.62 18.30 -19.67
CA ASP A 163 -5.01 18.41 -21.09
C ASP A 163 -4.49 17.24 -21.95
N ASP A 164 -3.63 16.38 -21.38
CA ASP A 164 -3.02 15.26 -22.09
C ASP A 164 -3.86 13.99 -21.97
N GLU A 165 -3.96 13.26 -23.07
CA GLU A 165 -4.55 11.92 -23.15
C GLU A 165 -3.44 10.92 -23.47
N LEU A 166 -3.36 9.85 -22.67
CA LEU A 166 -2.41 8.74 -22.84
C LEU A 166 -3.21 7.46 -23.05
N TYR A 167 -2.90 6.74 -24.11
CA TYR A 167 -3.63 5.56 -24.52
C TYR A 167 -2.86 4.27 -24.21
N SER A 168 -3.59 3.22 -23.82
CA SER A 168 -3.03 1.88 -23.59
C SER A 168 -4.05 0.79 -23.88
N ARG A 169 -3.57 -0.44 -24.06
CA ARG A 169 -4.45 -1.62 -24.20
C ARG A 169 -5.12 -1.96 -22.87
N VAL A 170 -4.43 -1.75 -21.75
CA VAL A 170 -4.92 -2.01 -20.40
C VAL A 170 -4.50 -0.89 -19.46
N VAL A 171 -5.40 -0.50 -18.56
CA VAL A 171 -5.11 0.37 -17.42
C VAL A 171 -5.16 -0.45 -16.14
N ILE A 172 -4.16 -0.30 -15.27
CA ILE A 172 -4.18 -0.85 -13.90
C ILE A 172 -4.34 0.30 -12.92
N ALA A 173 -5.48 0.37 -12.24
CA ALA A 173 -5.75 1.35 -11.20
C ALA A 173 -5.17 0.86 -9.86
N ALA A 174 -4.08 1.50 -9.42
CA ALA A 174 -3.40 1.28 -8.14
C ALA A 174 -3.39 2.57 -7.29
N ASP A 175 -4.45 3.37 -7.38
CA ASP A 175 -4.59 4.73 -6.85
C ASP A 175 -4.93 4.78 -5.34
N GLY A 176 -4.81 3.63 -4.67
CA GLY A 176 -4.88 3.48 -3.22
C GLY A 176 -6.28 3.64 -2.64
N VAL A 177 -6.37 3.87 -1.34
CA VAL A 177 -7.63 3.87 -0.57
C VAL A 177 -8.70 4.84 -1.10
N ASN A 178 -8.29 5.93 -1.75
CA ASN A 178 -9.23 6.89 -2.33
C ASN A 178 -9.99 6.34 -3.54
N SER A 179 -9.41 5.43 -4.30
CA SER A 179 -10.04 4.69 -5.41
C SER A 179 -10.80 5.61 -6.38
N PHE A 180 -10.18 6.72 -6.78
CA PHE A 180 -10.85 7.70 -7.66
C PHE A 180 -11.18 7.07 -9.01
N LEU A 181 -10.26 6.26 -9.57
CA LEU A 181 -10.45 5.64 -10.88
C LEU A 181 -11.51 4.53 -10.85
N SER A 182 -11.59 3.71 -9.79
CA SER A 182 -12.63 2.71 -9.70
C SER A 182 -14.03 3.32 -9.53
N ARG A 183 -14.12 4.51 -8.94
CA ARG A 183 -15.38 5.29 -8.90
C ARG A 183 -15.68 5.95 -10.24
N ASP A 184 -14.69 6.46 -10.93
CA ASP A 184 -14.80 7.03 -12.27
C ASP A 184 -15.32 5.97 -13.26
N ALA A 185 -14.82 4.74 -13.15
CA ALA A 185 -15.28 3.59 -13.92
C ALA A 185 -16.69 3.08 -13.54
N GLY A 186 -17.31 3.64 -12.50
CA GLY A 186 -18.61 3.16 -12.01
C GLY A 186 -18.59 1.80 -11.32
N LEU A 187 -17.40 1.22 -11.07
CA LEU A 187 -17.24 -0.09 -10.43
C LEU A 187 -17.40 -0.01 -8.91
N ARG A 188 -17.28 1.18 -8.34
CA ARG A 188 -17.38 1.41 -6.90
C ARG A 188 -18.18 2.67 -6.58
N GLY A 189 -19.09 2.55 -5.62
CA GLY A 189 -19.76 3.70 -5.03
C GLY A 189 -18.91 4.41 -3.96
N PRO A 190 -19.47 5.44 -3.30
CA PRO A 190 -18.85 6.06 -2.13
C PRO A 190 -18.62 5.01 -1.03
N GLU A 191 -17.40 4.93 -0.50
CA GLU A 191 -17.08 3.99 0.57
C GLU A 191 -17.77 4.38 1.88
N PRO A 192 -18.44 3.45 2.56
CA PRO A 192 -18.99 3.69 3.89
C PRO A 192 -17.89 4.08 4.90
N LYS A 193 -18.14 5.08 5.73
CA LYS A 193 -17.14 5.60 6.68
C LYS A 193 -16.67 4.56 7.69
N ASN A 194 -17.48 3.56 8.01
CA ASN A 194 -17.09 2.45 8.90
C ASN A 194 -16.11 1.45 8.28
N ASN A 195 -15.87 1.53 6.97
CA ASN A 195 -14.85 0.78 6.26
C ASN A 195 -13.51 1.54 6.19
N LEU A 196 -13.48 2.77 6.68
CA LEU A 196 -12.34 3.67 6.60
C LEU A 196 -11.87 4.07 8.00
N ALA A 197 -10.57 4.30 8.11
CA ALA A 197 -9.95 4.87 9.29
C ALA A 197 -9.02 6.03 8.95
N VAL A 198 -8.70 6.83 9.94
CA VAL A 198 -7.67 7.86 9.87
C VAL A 198 -6.44 7.35 10.63
N GLY A 199 -5.34 7.15 9.91
CA GLY A 199 -4.04 6.85 10.51
C GLY A 199 -3.29 8.15 10.78
N VAL A 200 -2.83 8.34 12.02
CA VAL A 200 -1.92 9.44 12.39
C VAL A 200 -0.64 8.82 12.93
N LYS A 201 0.50 9.23 12.40
CA LYS A 201 1.78 8.62 12.70
C LYS A 201 2.90 9.65 12.83
N SER A 202 3.83 9.34 13.73
CA SER A 202 5.13 9.97 13.87
C SER A 202 6.25 8.95 13.65
N VAL A 203 7.34 9.37 13.04
CA VAL A 203 8.63 8.68 13.07
C VAL A 203 9.53 9.45 14.03
N ILE A 204 9.95 8.79 15.10
CA ILE A 204 10.71 9.40 16.20
C ILE A 204 12.12 8.82 16.18
N GLY A 205 13.11 9.65 15.87
CA GLY A 205 14.52 9.30 15.83
C GLY A 205 15.05 8.99 17.24
N LEU A 206 15.74 7.87 17.38
CA LEU A 206 16.35 7.39 18.61
C LEU A 206 17.63 6.62 18.30
N ASP A 207 18.61 6.70 19.19
CA ASP A 207 19.81 5.89 19.09
C ASP A 207 19.47 4.39 19.02
N PRO A 208 20.08 3.61 18.10
CA PRO A 208 19.79 2.18 17.93
C PRO A 208 19.90 1.37 19.21
N LYS A 209 20.88 1.67 20.09
CA LYS A 209 21.05 0.98 21.36
C LYS A 209 19.94 1.29 22.34
N VAL A 210 19.44 2.53 22.34
CA VAL A 210 18.29 2.93 23.16
C VAL A 210 17.04 2.16 22.72
N ILE A 211 16.85 2.00 21.40
CA ILE A 211 15.75 1.19 20.86
C ILE A 211 15.91 -0.27 21.32
N GLU A 212 17.09 -0.85 21.19
CA GLU A 212 17.35 -2.23 21.57
C GLU A 212 17.12 -2.48 23.07
N GLU A 213 17.54 -1.55 23.93
CA GLU A 213 17.32 -1.63 25.37
C GLU A 213 15.83 -1.50 25.73
N ARG A 214 15.15 -0.46 25.22
CA ARG A 214 13.75 -0.19 25.57
C ARG A 214 12.79 -1.22 25.03
N PHE A 215 13.02 -1.68 23.81
CA PHE A 215 12.20 -2.70 23.16
C PHE A 215 12.72 -4.12 23.38
N GLN A 216 13.84 -4.28 24.09
CA GLN A 216 14.45 -5.57 24.46
C GLN A 216 14.61 -6.49 23.24
N VAL A 217 15.15 -5.96 22.17
CA VAL A 217 15.49 -6.67 20.93
C VAL A 217 17.01 -6.63 20.72
N LYS A 218 17.53 -7.53 19.90
CA LYS A 218 18.95 -7.58 19.57
C LYS A 218 19.23 -6.78 18.30
N ASN A 219 20.51 -6.60 18.00
CA ASN A 219 20.94 -5.95 16.77
C ASN A 219 20.29 -6.59 15.52
N GLY A 220 19.62 -5.77 14.71
CA GLY A 220 18.89 -6.19 13.51
C GLY A 220 17.53 -6.85 13.77
N GLU A 221 17.21 -7.21 15.02
CA GLU A 221 15.88 -7.66 15.40
C GLU A 221 14.98 -6.46 15.75
N GLY A 222 13.67 -6.65 15.59
CA GLY A 222 12.68 -5.62 15.82
C GLY A 222 11.46 -6.09 16.58
N ALA A 223 10.72 -5.10 17.08
CA ALA A 223 9.48 -5.27 17.80
C ALA A 223 8.33 -4.55 17.08
N ALA A 224 7.17 -5.20 17.08
CA ALA A 224 5.90 -4.63 16.64
C ALA A 224 4.89 -4.72 17.77
N TYR A 225 4.39 -3.58 18.24
CA TYR A 225 3.40 -3.48 19.29
C TYR A 225 2.08 -3.02 18.72
N ALA A 226 1.02 -3.77 18.99
CA ALA A 226 -0.36 -3.35 18.81
C ALA A 226 -0.91 -2.89 20.17
N VAL A 227 -1.58 -1.76 20.20
CA VAL A 227 -2.03 -1.10 21.42
C VAL A 227 -3.52 -0.80 21.34
N VAL A 228 -4.29 -1.20 22.34
CA VAL A 228 -5.73 -0.94 22.42
C VAL A 228 -6.11 -0.37 23.77
N GLY A 229 -7.27 0.27 23.86
CA GLY A 229 -7.82 0.84 25.09
C GLY A 229 -7.68 2.36 25.14
N ASP A 230 -7.10 2.90 26.22
CA ASP A 230 -7.06 4.35 26.48
C ASP A 230 -6.32 5.18 25.42
N CYS A 231 -5.50 4.52 24.57
CA CYS A 231 -4.77 5.20 23.50
C CYS A 231 -5.66 5.99 22.52
N THR A 232 -6.94 5.65 22.40
CA THR A 232 -7.91 6.32 21.53
C THR A 232 -9.07 7.00 22.28
N LYS A 233 -9.04 7.01 23.62
CA LYS A 233 -10.12 7.58 24.48
C LYS A 233 -11.51 7.07 24.10
N GLY A 234 -11.61 5.79 23.71
CA GLY A 234 -12.88 5.15 23.37
C GLY A 234 -13.34 5.30 21.92
N VAL A 235 -12.61 6.03 21.07
CA VAL A 235 -12.81 6.00 19.63
C VAL A 235 -12.36 4.62 19.13
N GLY A 236 -13.16 3.98 18.28
CA GLY A 236 -12.82 2.68 17.69
C GLY A 236 -11.48 2.76 16.94
N GLY A 237 -10.61 1.78 17.19
CA GLY A 237 -9.26 1.77 16.62
C GLY A 237 -8.21 1.32 17.63
N GLY A 238 -6.96 1.74 17.44
CA GLY A 238 -5.85 1.39 18.31
C GLY A 238 -4.58 2.13 17.98
N GLY A 239 -3.54 1.89 18.78
CA GLY A 239 -2.19 2.42 18.56
C GLY A 239 -1.22 1.36 18.11
N PHE A 240 -0.07 1.79 17.66
CA PHE A 240 1.04 0.90 17.30
C PHE A 240 2.39 1.55 17.59
N LEU A 241 3.39 0.70 17.82
CA LEU A 241 4.81 1.07 17.91
C LEU A 241 5.62 0.05 17.12
N TYR A 242 6.41 0.51 16.15
CA TYR A 242 7.28 -0.34 15.34
C TYR A 242 8.70 0.19 15.40
N THR A 243 9.66 -0.68 15.76
CA THR A 243 11.07 -0.30 15.80
C THR A 243 11.67 -0.32 14.41
N ASN A 244 12.39 0.74 14.05
CA ASN A 244 13.25 0.84 12.88
C ASN A 244 14.73 0.78 13.31
N ILE A 245 15.68 0.94 12.39
CA ILE A 245 17.12 0.91 12.71
C ILE A 245 17.46 1.99 13.73
N ASP A 246 17.09 3.23 13.44
CA ASP A 246 17.46 4.45 14.18
C ASP A 246 16.23 5.31 14.54
N SER A 247 15.04 4.73 14.52
CA SER A 247 13.80 5.42 14.85
C SER A 247 12.72 4.45 15.34
N VAL A 248 11.61 5.00 15.85
CA VAL A 248 10.39 4.27 16.17
C VAL A 248 9.23 4.91 15.41
N SER A 249 8.50 4.11 14.65
CA SER A 249 7.23 4.51 14.08
C SER A 249 6.15 4.33 15.14
N ALA A 250 5.55 5.43 15.59
CA ALA A 250 4.48 5.44 16.60
C ALA A 250 3.23 6.11 16.03
N GLY A 251 2.07 5.52 16.25
CA GLY A 251 0.85 6.11 15.71
C GLY A 251 -0.42 5.47 16.23
N ILE A 252 -1.53 6.04 15.80
CA ILE A 252 -2.89 5.56 16.06
C ILE A 252 -3.64 5.41 14.73
N VAL A 253 -4.58 4.50 14.73
CA VAL A 253 -5.55 4.30 13.64
C VAL A 253 -6.95 4.42 14.26
N LEU A 254 -7.77 5.32 13.73
CA LEU A 254 -9.06 5.70 14.28
C LEU A 254 -10.16 5.47 13.25
N ARG A 255 -11.16 4.67 13.56
CA ARG A 255 -12.32 4.48 12.69
C ARG A 255 -12.98 5.83 12.37
N LEU A 256 -13.18 6.09 11.09
CA LEU A 256 -13.63 7.41 10.62
C LEU A 256 -15.03 7.76 11.13
N ASP A 257 -15.95 6.80 11.15
CA ASP A 257 -17.32 6.99 11.64
C ASP A 257 -17.37 7.26 13.16
N ASP A 258 -16.52 6.58 13.94
CA ASP A 258 -16.41 6.80 15.40
C ASP A 258 -15.72 8.11 15.71
N LEU A 259 -14.66 8.46 15.00
CA LEU A 259 -13.96 9.74 15.16
C LEU A 259 -14.91 10.93 14.91
N GLU A 260 -15.69 10.85 13.83
CA GLU A 260 -16.70 11.87 13.53
C GLU A 260 -17.77 12.00 14.63
N ARG A 261 -18.27 10.88 15.15
CA ARG A 261 -19.27 10.89 16.24
C ARG A 261 -18.71 11.39 17.56
N SER A 262 -17.44 11.12 17.83
CA SER A 262 -16.80 11.56 19.09
C SER A 262 -16.55 13.06 19.15
N GLY A 263 -16.36 13.70 18.01
CA GLY A 263 -15.93 15.11 17.92
C GLY A 263 -14.49 15.35 18.36
N GLU A 264 -13.72 14.27 18.64
CA GLU A 264 -12.31 14.35 19.04
C GLU A 264 -11.40 14.70 17.83
N SER A 265 -10.29 15.36 18.10
CA SER A 265 -9.26 15.62 17.08
C SER A 265 -8.30 14.43 16.99
N SER A 266 -8.08 13.95 15.77
CA SER A 266 -7.13 12.85 15.53
C SER A 266 -5.70 13.20 15.98
N SER A 267 -5.26 14.46 15.83
CA SER A 267 -3.96 14.92 16.32
C SER A 267 -3.89 14.95 17.85
N GLN A 268 -4.95 15.40 18.52
CA GLN A 268 -5.00 15.38 19.98
C GLN A 268 -5.02 13.96 20.57
N LEU A 269 -5.72 13.03 19.91
CA LEU A 269 -5.67 11.61 20.28
C LEU A 269 -4.29 11.01 20.06
N HIS A 270 -3.60 11.40 18.98
CA HIS A 270 -2.22 10.98 18.74
C HIS A 270 -1.27 11.51 19.82
N ASP A 271 -1.37 12.79 20.21
CA ASP A 271 -0.58 13.37 21.28
C ASP A 271 -0.87 12.68 22.62
N HIS A 272 -2.14 12.36 22.89
CA HIS A 272 -2.55 11.59 24.07
C HIS A 272 -1.86 10.22 24.10
N PHE A 273 -1.82 9.52 22.97
CA PHE A 273 -1.14 8.23 22.86
C PHE A 273 0.37 8.35 23.11
N LEU A 274 1.04 9.33 22.49
CA LEU A 274 2.49 9.50 22.66
C LEU A 274 2.89 9.91 24.07
N THR A 275 2.03 10.64 24.77
CA THR A 275 2.26 11.11 26.14
C THR A 275 1.76 10.15 27.22
N HIS A 276 1.11 9.05 26.84
CA HIS A 276 0.63 8.05 27.79
C HIS A 276 1.78 7.53 28.68
N PRO A 277 1.60 7.39 30.03
CA PRO A 277 2.68 7.01 30.97
C PRO A 277 3.44 5.72 30.62
N VAL A 278 2.80 4.78 29.92
CA VAL A 278 3.42 3.53 29.47
C VAL A 278 4.19 3.70 28.15
N VAL A 279 3.75 4.62 27.28
CA VAL A 279 4.31 4.83 25.93
C VAL A 279 5.44 5.85 25.94
N ALA A 280 5.25 6.97 26.63
CA ALA A 280 6.20 8.08 26.67
C ALA A 280 7.63 7.67 27.05
N PRO A 281 7.89 6.77 28.03
CA PRO A 281 9.23 6.29 28.34
C PRO A 281 9.93 5.57 27.19
N LEU A 282 9.16 4.89 26.30
CA LEU A 282 9.71 4.19 25.15
C LEU A 282 10.24 5.16 24.08
N LEU A 283 9.69 6.38 24.04
CA LEU A 283 9.99 7.41 23.05
C LEU A 283 10.82 8.57 23.62
N ALA A 284 11.09 8.59 24.92
CA ALA A 284 11.74 9.70 25.62
C ALA A 284 13.11 10.05 25.01
N GLY A 285 13.34 11.36 24.81
CA GLY A 285 14.58 11.88 24.23
C GLY A 285 14.71 11.70 22.72
N GLY A 286 13.67 11.21 22.08
CA GLY A 286 13.62 11.09 20.61
C GLY A 286 13.30 12.41 19.93
N GLU A 287 13.73 12.55 18.68
CA GLU A 287 13.47 13.68 17.80
C GLU A 287 12.35 13.32 16.80
N LEU A 288 11.40 14.21 16.58
CA LEU A 288 10.37 14.03 15.56
C LEU A 288 10.99 14.22 14.16
N LEU A 289 11.08 13.14 13.41
CA LEU A 289 11.63 13.13 12.05
C LEU A 289 10.53 13.29 10.99
N GLU A 290 9.38 12.65 11.21
CA GLU A 290 8.25 12.66 10.28
C GLU A 290 6.93 12.63 11.04
N TYR A 291 5.95 13.38 10.54
CA TYR A 291 4.57 13.35 11.02
C TYR A 291 3.62 13.37 9.82
N GLY A 292 2.61 12.54 9.87
CA GLY A 292 1.62 12.49 8.81
C GLY A 292 0.28 11.91 9.24
N CYS A 293 -0.73 12.21 8.43
CA CYS A 293 -2.08 11.70 8.58
C CYS A 293 -2.58 11.22 7.22
N HIS A 294 -3.16 10.04 7.18
CA HIS A 294 -3.66 9.44 5.94
C HIS A 294 -4.92 8.62 6.18
N LEU A 295 -5.77 8.55 5.16
CA LEU A 295 -6.89 7.62 5.16
C LEU A 295 -6.38 6.19 5.01
N VAL A 296 -6.98 5.26 5.74
CA VAL A 296 -6.63 3.82 5.75
C VAL A 296 -7.88 3.02 5.44
N ALA A 297 -7.74 2.02 4.57
CA ALA A 297 -8.78 1.05 4.31
C ALA A 297 -8.82 0.00 5.43
N GLU A 298 -9.98 -0.23 6.04
CA GLU A 298 -10.17 -1.18 7.14
C GLU A 298 -11.27 -2.22 6.91
N GLY A 299 -12.10 -2.01 5.89
CA GLY A 299 -13.27 -2.84 5.66
C GLY A 299 -12.96 -4.26 5.15
N GLY A 300 -11.77 -4.51 4.63
CA GLY A 300 -11.39 -5.83 4.11
C GLY A 300 -12.39 -6.33 3.07
N ALA A 301 -12.95 -7.52 3.28
CA ALA A 301 -13.92 -8.13 2.35
C ALA A 301 -15.16 -7.27 2.09
N SER A 302 -15.58 -6.40 3.02
CA SER A 302 -16.72 -5.51 2.80
C SER A 302 -16.43 -4.36 1.84
N MET A 303 -15.15 -4.13 1.51
CA MET A 303 -14.71 -3.14 0.52
C MET A 303 -14.51 -3.75 -0.88
N GLN A 304 -14.65 -5.07 -1.02
CA GLN A 304 -14.49 -5.72 -2.32
C GLN A 304 -15.68 -5.38 -3.21
N HIS A 305 -15.38 -5.07 -4.46
CA HIS A 305 -16.30 -4.74 -5.52
C HIS A 305 -15.81 -5.38 -6.82
N ASP A 306 -16.41 -5.07 -7.96
CA ASP A 306 -15.90 -5.54 -9.24
C ASP A 306 -14.50 -4.97 -9.48
N LEU A 307 -13.54 -5.86 -9.73
CA LEU A 307 -12.12 -5.52 -9.85
C LEU A 307 -11.66 -5.41 -11.30
N VAL A 308 -12.52 -5.81 -12.24
CA VAL A 308 -12.19 -5.93 -13.65
C VAL A 308 -13.31 -5.35 -14.47
N ALA A 309 -12.96 -4.58 -15.47
CA ALA A 309 -13.83 -4.16 -16.57
C ALA A 309 -13.01 -4.23 -17.88
N PRO A 310 -13.65 -4.22 -19.06
CA PRO A 310 -12.92 -4.23 -20.31
C PRO A 310 -11.82 -3.15 -20.36
N GLY A 311 -10.55 -3.56 -20.50
CA GLY A 311 -9.39 -2.69 -20.48
C GLY A 311 -8.98 -2.11 -19.12
N LEU A 312 -9.59 -2.54 -18.00
CA LEU A 312 -9.29 -1.99 -16.66
C LEU A 312 -9.20 -3.08 -15.60
N LEU A 313 -8.14 -3.05 -14.78
CA LEU A 313 -8.00 -3.82 -13.54
C LEU A 313 -7.75 -2.90 -12.35
N ILE A 314 -8.21 -3.30 -11.16
CA ILE A 314 -8.03 -2.56 -9.91
C ILE A 314 -7.23 -3.42 -8.92
N VAL A 315 -6.21 -2.85 -8.28
CA VAL A 315 -5.30 -3.57 -7.38
C VAL A 315 -5.05 -2.82 -6.06
N GLY A 316 -4.54 -3.54 -5.07
CA GLY A 316 -4.14 -2.98 -3.77
C GLY A 316 -5.31 -2.44 -2.95
N ASP A 317 -5.07 -1.35 -2.23
CA ASP A 317 -6.08 -0.71 -1.38
C ASP A 317 -7.28 -0.19 -2.19
N ALA A 318 -7.07 0.18 -3.46
CA ALA A 318 -8.14 0.58 -4.36
C ALA A 318 -9.13 -0.57 -4.62
N ALA A 319 -8.65 -1.80 -4.60
CA ALA A 319 -9.43 -3.02 -4.70
C ALA A 319 -9.94 -3.56 -3.35
N GLY A 320 -9.64 -2.88 -2.23
CA GLY A 320 -10.02 -3.32 -0.89
C GLY A 320 -9.16 -4.48 -0.35
N PHE A 321 -7.97 -4.73 -0.91
CA PHE A 321 -7.06 -5.76 -0.42
C PHE A 321 -6.33 -5.33 0.86
N THR A 322 -7.09 -5.22 1.94
CA THR A 322 -6.60 -4.93 3.27
C THR A 322 -7.16 -5.92 4.26
N LEU A 323 -6.43 -6.19 5.32
CA LEU A 323 -6.86 -7.06 6.42
C LEU A 323 -6.65 -6.33 7.74
N ASN A 324 -7.73 -6.12 8.48
CA ASN A 324 -7.69 -5.68 9.86
C ASN A 324 -8.24 -6.79 10.76
N THR A 325 -7.39 -7.33 11.65
CA THR A 325 -7.79 -8.36 12.62
C THR A 325 -8.08 -7.77 14.00
N GLY A 326 -8.05 -6.44 14.15
CA GLY A 326 -8.10 -5.75 15.44
C GLY A 326 -6.74 -5.64 16.13
N PHE A 327 -5.76 -6.46 15.75
CA PHE A 327 -4.40 -6.49 16.33
C PHE A 327 -3.31 -6.28 15.28
N THR A 328 -3.65 -6.47 14.04
CA THR A 328 -2.75 -6.32 12.90
C THR A 328 -3.53 -5.73 11.75
N VAL A 329 -2.99 -4.68 11.16
CA VAL A 329 -3.45 -4.14 9.87
C VAL A 329 -2.41 -4.54 8.82
N ARG A 330 -2.84 -5.25 7.79
CA ARG A 330 -2.03 -5.68 6.66
C ARG A 330 -2.58 -5.07 5.38
N GLY A 331 -1.72 -4.55 4.56
CA GLY A 331 -2.08 -3.97 3.26
C GLY A 331 -0.96 -4.16 2.24
N MET A 332 0.30 -3.88 2.59
CA MET A 332 1.43 -3.86 1.65
C MET A 332 1.66 -5.21 0.97
N ASP A 333 1.67 -6.31 1.71
CA ASP A 333 1.83 -7.65 1.16
C ASP A 333 0.62 -8.12 0.35
N LEU A 334 -0.59 -7.72 0.75
CA LEU A 334 -1.81 -7.99 -0.02
C LEU A 334 -1.85 -7.14 -1.30
N ALA A 335 -1.38 -5.90 -1.22
CA ALA A 335 -1.23 -5.02 -2.37
C ALA A 335 -0.26 -5.62 -3.41
N ALA A 336 0.92 -6.09 -2.96
CA ALA A 336 1.88 -6.79 -3.82
C ALA A 336 1.29 -8.07 -4.42
N GLY A 337 0.61 -8.89 -3.61
CA GLY A 337 -0.01 -10.15 -4.08
C GLY A 337 -1.12 -9.92 -5.11
N SER A 338 -1.97 -8.92 -4.91
CA SER A 338 -3.01 -8.57 -5.88
C SER A 338 -2.42 -8.05 -7.18
N ALA A 339 -1.35 -7.25 -7.10
CA ALA A 339 -0.65 -6.71 -8.26
C ALA A 339 0.05 -7.81 -9.08
N LEU A 340 0.70 -8.77 -8.41
CA LEU A 340 1.31 -9.94 -9.05
C LEU A 340 0.25 -10.77 -9.80
N ALA A 341 -0.91 -11.00 -9.17
CA ALA A 341 -2.01 -11.73 -9.81
C ALA A 341 -2.57 -10.97 -11.02
N ALA A 342 -2.74 -9.64 -10.89
CA ALA A 342 -3.20 -8.79 -11.99
C ALA A 342 -2.18 -8.77 -13.15
N ALA A 343 -0.89 -8.63 -12.87
CA ALA A 343 0.16 -8.65 -13.89
C ALA A 343 0.16 -9.96 -14.69
N LYS A 344 0.06 -11.11 -14.01
CA LYS A 344 -0.06 -12.43 -14.66
C LYS A 344 -1.31 -12.54 -15.54
N SER A 345 -2.44 -11.99 -15.10
CA SER A 345 -3.70 -11.99 -15.86
C SER A 345 -3.60 -11.09 -17.09
N VAL A 346 -3.01 -9.90 -16.94
CA VAL A 346 -2.80 -8.94 -18.04
C VAL A 346 -1.83 -9.50 -19.08
N ASP A 347 -0.69 -10.10 -18.65
CA ASP A 347 0.24 -10.75 -19.58
C ASP A 347 -0.45 -11.83 -20.41
N LEU A 348 -1.24 -12.69 -19.74
CA LEU A 348 -2.00 -13.73 -20.44
C LEU A 348 -3.01 -13.15 -21.42
N ALA A 349 -3.74 -12.11 -21.03
CA ALA A 349 -4.73 -11.44 -21.85
C ALA A 349 -4.08 -10.80 -23.08
N LEU A 350 -3.00 -10.05 -22.90
CA LEU A 350 -2.27 -9.41 -23.99
C LEU A 350 -1.68 -10.42 -24.99
N ARG A 351 -1.10 -11.52 -24.50
CA ARG A 351 -0.59 -12.61 -25.36
C ARG A 351 -1.68 -13.33 -26.14
N ASN A 352 -2.86 -13.48 -25.55
CA ASN A 352 -4.00 -14.14 -26.20
C ASN A 352 -4.89 -13.17 -27.01
N HIS A 353 -4.53 -11.90 -27.00
CA HIS A 353 -5.33 -10.89 -27.67
C HIS A 353 -6.77 -10.78 -27.12
N ASP A 354 -6.93 -10.86 -25.80
CA ASP A 354 -8.23 -10.81 -25.11
C ASP A 354 -8.11 -9.96 -23.83
N VAL A 355 -8.52 -8.71 -23.92
CA VAL A 355 -8.55 -7.74 -22.81
C VAL A 355 -9.95 -7.25 -22.47
N GLY A 356 -10.97 -7.92 -23.02
CA GLY A 356 -12.39 -7.62 -22.83
C GLY A 356 -13.06 -8.36 -21.69
#